data_c7a6f75b2fdbbddb147238e7e435a853
#
_entry.id   c7a6f75b2fdbbddb147238e7e435a853
#
_cell.length_a   1.000
_cell.length_b   1.000
_cell.length_c   1.000
_cell.angle_alpha   90.00
_cell.angle_beta   90.00
_cell.angle_gamma   90.00
#
_symmetry.space_group_name_H-M   'P 1'
#
loop_
_entity.id
_entity.type
_entity.pdbx_description
1 polymer ?
#
loop_
_entity_poly.entity_id
_entity_poly.type
_entity_poly.pdbx_seq_one_letter_code
_entity_poly.pdbx_strand_id
1 'polypeptide(L)'
;MTHKINHADIKEWAANYDGEPFDAILCDPPYELGFMGKSWDSTGIAFDTDLWKDLLRICKPGAHLLAFSGSRTYHRMAVAIEDAGFEIRDMIEWLYGSGFPKSLNI
;
A
#
# COMPACT_ATOMS: atom_id res chain seq x y z
N MET A 1 -18.50 5.85 17.92
CA MET A 1 -17.62 5.38 16.83
C MET A 1 -18.20 4.15 16.19
N THR A 2 -18.26 4.10 14.90
CA THR A 2 -18.78 2.94 14.17
C THR A 2 -17.64 2.25 13.42
N HIS A 3 -17.73 0.93 13.37
CA HIS A 3 -16.81 0.09 12.60
C HIS A 3 -17.56 -0.52 11.44
N LYS A 4 -16.93 -0.56 10.29
CA LYS A 4 -17.53 -1.09 9.08
C LYS A 4 -16.53 -1.95 8.33
N ILE A 5 -16.95 -3.14 7.92
CA ILE A 5 -16.12 -4.03 7.11
C ILE A 5 -16.79 -4.13 5.74
N ASN A 6 -15.99 -3.86 4.70
CA ASN A 6 -16.44 -3.98 3.33
C ASN A 6 -15.68 -5.12 2.65
N HIS A 7 -16.40 -6.10 2.13
CA HIS A 7 -15.81 -7.16 1.34
C HIS A 7 -15.85 -6.75 -0.13
N ALA A 8 -14.75 -6.20 -0.63
CA ALA A 8 -14.71 -5.61 -1.96
C ALA A 8 -13.28 -5.57 -2.51
N ASP A 9 -13.18 -5.44 -3.82
CA ASP A 9 -11.91 -5.15 -4.47
C ASP A 9 -11.54 -3.69 -4.20
N ILE A 10 -10.35 -3.45 -3.71
CA ILE A 10 -9.95 -2.10 -3.29
C ILE A 10 -9.94 -1.10 -4.46
N LYS A 11 -9.59 -1.52 -5.66
CA LYS A 11 -9.55 -0.61 -6.82
C LYS A 11 -10.95 -0.08 -7.13
N GLU A 12 -11.91 -0.98 -7.23
CA GLU A 12 -13.30 -0.57 -7.49
C GLU A 12 -13.88 0.21 -6.33
N TRP A 13 -13.62 -0.26 -5.11
CA TRP A 13 -14.17 0.38 -3.92
C TRP A 13 -13.66 1.82 -3.79
N ALA A 14 -12.34 2.03 -3.93
CA ALA A 14 -11.75 3.36 -3.80
C ALA A 14 -12.19 4.30 -4.93
N ALA A 15 -12.29 3.78 -6.15
CA ALA A 15 -12.70 4.58 -7.30
C ALA A 15 -14.14 5.08 -7.17
N ASN A 16 -15.00 4.32 -6.50
CA ASN A 16 -16.43 4.63 -6.37
C ASN A 16 -16.82 5.21 -5.00
N TYR A 17 -15.86 5.34 -4.09
CA TYR A 17 -16.16 5.84 -2.76
C TYR A 17 -16.61 7.30 -2.81
N ASP A 18 -17.75 7.58 -2.20
CA ASP A 18 -18.33 8.92 -2.15
C ASP A 18 -18.73 9.35 -0.73
N GLY A 19 -18.27 8.61 0.28
CA GLY A 19 -18.55 8.93 1.67
C GLY A 19 -17.64 10.01 2.22
N GLU A 20 -17.63 10.16 3.54
CA GLU A 20 -16.75 11.12 4.19
C GLU A 20 -15.27 10.76 3.99
N PRO A 21 -14.39 11.76 3.79
CA PRO A 21 -12.97 11.50 3.64
C PRO A 21 -12.35 10.94 4.92
N PHE A 22 -11.30 10.18 4.77
CA PHE A 22 -10.62 9.49 5.87
C PHE A 22 -9.52 10.34 6.47
N ASP A 23 -9.30 10.14 7.77
CA ASP A 23 -8.23 10.81 8.52
C ASP A 23 -6.87 10.14 8.30
N ALA A 24 -6.86 8.84 8.02
CA ALA A 24 -5.65 8.07 7.80
C ALA A 24 -5.97 6.79 7.03
N ILE A 25 -4.98 6.28 6.32
CA ILE A 25 -5.05 4.98 5.64
C ILE A 25 -3.88 4.14 6.12
N LEU A 26 -4.18 2.92 6.58
CA LEU A 26 -3.17 1.91 6.86
C LEU A 26 -3.45 0.74 5.93
N CYS A 27 -2.44 0.32 5.18
CA CYS A 27 -2.64 -0.78 4.24
C CYS A 27 -1.43 -1.70 4.19
N ASP A 28 -1.72 -2.96 3.90
CA ASP A 28 -0.73 -4.01 3.73
C ASP A 28 -0.94 -4.64 2.35
N PRO A 29 -0.54 -3.93 1.28
CA PRO A 29 -0.74 -4.45 -0.06
C PRO A 29 0.22 -5.60 -0.37
N PRO A 30 -0.01 -6.35 -1.45
CA PRO A 30 0.95 -7.34 -1.89
C PRO A 30 2.33 -6.72 -2.09
N TYR A 31 3.37 -7.42 -1.63
CA TYR A 31 4.74 -6.88 -1.73
C TYR A 31 5.34 -7.04 -3.12
N GLU A 32 4.62 -7.72 -4.01
CA GLU A 32 5.00 -7.92 -5.41
C GLU A 32 6.31 -8.72 -5.55
N LEU A 33 6.53 -9.64 -4.64
CA LEU A 33 7.72 -10.50 -4.63
C LEU A 33 7.51 -11.80 -5.39
N GLY A 34 6.28 -12.13 -5.79
CA GLY A 34 5.95 -13.42 -6.37
C GLY A 34 6.11 -14.56 -5.35
N PHE A 35 5.75 -14.31 -4.10
CA PHE A 35 5.98 -15.22 -2.98
C PHE A 35 5.43 -16.62 -3.28
N MET A 36 6.35 -17.62 -3.33
CA MET A 36 6.03 -19.02 -3.62
C MET A 36 5.17 -19.22 -4.87
N GLY A 37 5.31 -18.34 -5.86
CA GLY A 37 4.52 -18.40 -7.09
C GLY A 37 3.05 -18.03 -6.92
N LYS A 38 2.68 -17.43 -5.80
CA LYS A 38 1.29 -17.02 -5.55
C LYS A 38 0.94 -15.80 -6.37
N SER A 39 -0.16 -15.88 -7.12
CA SER A 39 -0.59 -14.79 -7.99
C SER A 39 -1.00 -13.53 -7.22
N TRP A 40 -1.50 -13.68 -5.98
CA TRP A 40 -1.91 -12.54 -5.17
C TRP A 40 -0.75 -11.61 -4.80
N ASP A 41 0.50 -12.11 -4.84
CA ASP A 41 1.70 -11.32 -4.54
C ASP A 41 2.42 -10.85 -5.80
N SER A 42 1.76 -10.91 -6.94
CA SER A 42 2.33 -10.50 -8.24
C SER A 42 1.30 -9.79 -9.10
N THR A 43 0.38 -9.05 -8.45
CA THR A 43 -0.73 -8.39 -9.14
C THR A 43 -0.35 -7.05 -9.75
N GLY A 44 0.76 -6.46 -9.32
CA GLY A 44 1.17 -5.11 -9.73
C GLY A 44 0.39 -4.00 -9.03
N ILE A 45 -0.54 -4.34 -8.15
CA ILE A 45 -1.44 -3.35 -7.54
C ILE A 45 -0.71 -2.32 -6.69
N ALA A 46 0.37 -2.74 -6.00
CA ALA A 46 1.15 -1.82 -5.16
C ALA A 46 1.90 -0.77 -5.99
N PHE A 47 2.07 -1.01 -7.29
CA PHE A 47 2.75 -0.10 -8.22
C PHE A 47 1.77 0.67 -9.11
N ASP A 48 0.48 0.50 -8.87
CA ASP A 48 -0.58 1.11 -9.67
C ASP A 48 -0.85 2.54 -9.17
N THR A 49 -0.29 3.50 -9.86
CA THR A 49 -0.44 4.93 -9.52
C THR A 49 -1.91 5.35 -9.46
N ASP A 50 -2.76 4.78 -10.31
CA ASP A 50 -4.18 5.14 -10.32
C ASP A 50 -4.88 4.73 -9.02
N LEU A 51 -4.52 3.57 -8.45
CA LEU A 51 -5.04 3.18 -7.14
C LEU A 51 -4.66 4.20 -6.07
N TRP A 52 -3.38 4.59 -6.03
CA TRP A 52 -2.92 5.55 -5.04
C TRP A 52 -3.54 6.93 -5.22
N LYS A 53 -3.83 7.33 -6.47
CA LYS A 53 -4.58 8.57 -6.74
C LYS A 53 -5.99 8.50 -6.18
N ASP A 54 -6.68 7.37 -6.33
CA ASP A 54 -8.01 7.20 -5.78
C ASP A 54 -7.99 7.24 -4.24
N LEU A 55 -6.97 6.63 -3.64
CA LEU A 55 -6.81 6.66 -2.19
C LEU A 55 -6.51 8.07 -1.68
N LEU A 56 -5.71 8.83 -2.41
CA LEU A 56 -5.48 10.25 -2.06
C LEU A 56 -6.76 11.06 -2.11
N ARG A 57 -7.58 10.83 -3.13
CA ARG A 57 -8.86 11.54 -3.31
C ARG A 57 -9.80 11.36 -2.13
N ILE A 58 -9.79 10.19 -1.50
CA ILE A 58 -10.70 9.89 -0.39
C ILE A 58 -10.12 10.23 0.98
N CYS A 59 -8.94 10.85 1.02
CA CYS A 59 -8.32 11.33 2.26
C CYS A 59 -8.63 12.80 2.50
N LYS A 60 -8.71 13.17 3.77
CA LYS A 60 -8.72 14.58 4.16
C LYS A 60 -7.37 15.22 3.89
N PRO A 61 -7.32 16.54 3.66
CA PRO A 61 -6.03 17.25 3.64
C PRO A 61 -5.26 17.01 4.95
N GLY A 62 -3.98 16.67 4.83
CA GLY A 62 -3.16 16.36 6.01
C GLY A 62 -3.27 14.94 6.54
N ALA A 63 -4.09 14.10 5.92
CA ALA A 63 -4.20 12.69 6.32
C ALA A 63 -2.88 11.95 6.07
N HIS A 64 -2.60 10.97 6.91
CA HIS A 64 -1.40 10.13 6.78
C HIS A 64 -1.73 8.79 6.11
N LEU A 65 -0.82 8.35 5.26
CA LEU A 65 -0.85 7.02 4.65
C LEU A 65 0.34 6.23 5.17
N LEU A 66 0.06 5.05 5.72
CA LEU A 66 1.09 4.09 6.11
C LEU A 66 0.88 2.82 5.30
N ALA A 67 1.90 2.43 4.54
CA ALA A 67 1.82 1.27 3.65
C ALA A 67 3.00 0.35 3.91
N PHE A 68 2.71 -0.92 4.18
CA PHE A 68 3.75 -1.93 4.35
C PHE A 68 4.30 -2.38 2.99
N SER A 69 5.59 -2.69 2.97
CA SER A 69 6.20 -3.32 1.81
C SER A 69 7.48 -4.05 2.19
N GLY A 70 8.04 -4.79 1.25
CA GLY A 70 9.28 -5.53 1.44
C GLY A 70 10.51 -4.73 1.01
N SER A 71 11.67 -5.15 1.52
CA SER A 71 12.94 -4.47 1.26
C SER A 71 13.34 -4.46 -0.22
N ARG A 72 12.83 -5.40 -1.00
CA ARG A 72 13.19 -5.53 -2.42
C ARG A 72 12.34 -4.67 -3.34
N THR A 73 11.14 -4.31 -2.92
CA THR A 73 10.16 -3.67 -3.80
C THR A 73 9.56 -2.37 -3.26
N TYR A 74 9.84 -2.01 -1.99
CA TYR A 74 9.24 -0.83 -1.37
C TYR A 74 9.49 0.45 -2.16
N HIS A 75 10.65 0.56 -2.78
CA HIS A 75 11.01 1.76 -3.55
C HIS A 75 10.06 2.00 -4.73
N ARG A 76 9.61 0.92 -5.40
CA ARG A 76 8.68 1.05 -6.51
C ARG A 76 7.30 1.47 -6.05
N MET A 77 6.86 0.93 -4.92
CA MET A 77 5.61 1.36 -4.30
C MET A 77 5.70 2.83 -3.87
N ALA A 78 6.81 3.23 -3.25
CA ALA A 78 7.02 4.60 -2.83
C ALA A 78 6.96 5.57 -4.01
N VAL A 79 7.57 5.22 -5.14
CA VAL A 79 7.50 6.03 -6.35
C VAL A 79 6.06 6.17 -6.86
N ALA A 80 5.30 5.06 -6.88
CA ALA A 80 3.91 5.10 -7.32
C ALA A 80 3.05 5.98 -6.41
N ILE A 81 3.27 5.89 -5.09
CA ILE A 81 2.57 6.72 -4.10
C ILE A 81 2.92 8.21 -4.29
N GLU A 82 4.19 8.50 -4.48
CA GLU A 82 4.64 9.89 -4.70
C GLU A 82 4.10 10.44 -6.02
N ASP A 83 4.14 9.65 -7.09
CA ASP A 83 3.60 10.05 -8.39
C ASP A 83 2.09 10.30 -8.33
N ALA A 84 1.39 9.65 -7.42
CA ALA A 84 -0.04 9.86 -7.22
C ALA A 84 -0.36 11.20 -6.54
N GLY A 85 0.63 11.83 -5.89
CA GLY A 85 0.47 13.13 -5.27
C GLY A 85 0.69 13.16 -3.77
N PHE A 86 1.00 12.02 -3.14
CA PHE A 86 1.38 12.00 -1.72
C PHE A 86 2.78 12.56 -1.53
N GLU A 87 3.02 13.16 -0.39
CA GLU A 87 4.35 13.58 0.00
C GLU A 87 5.00 12.46 0.83
N ILE A 88 6.14 11.95 0.38
CA ILE A 88 6.88 10.95 1.14
C ILE A 88 7.56 11.65 2.32
N ARG A 89 7.21 11.23 3.53
CA ARG A 89 7.70 11.85 4.76
C ARG A 89 8.84 11.07 5.40
N ASP A 90 8.65 9.74 5.53
CA ASP A 90 9.60 8.93 6.26
C ASP A 90 9.41 7.46 5.94
N MET A 91 10.37 6.66 6.37
CA MET A 91 10.30 5.20 6.29
C MET A 91 10.50 4.65 7.69
N ILE A 92 9.55 3.83 8.14
CA ILE A 92 9.59 3.18 9.45
C ILE A 92 9.85 1.70 9.24
N GLU A 93 10.77 1.13 10.00
CA GLU A 93 11.08 -0.29 9.88
C GLU A 93 10.33 -1.09 10.94
N TRP A 94 9.76 -2.21 10.50
CA TRP A 94 9.15 -3.19 11.38
C TRP A 94 10.18 -4.28 11.64
N LEU A 95 10.75 -4.30 12.85
CA LEU A 95 11.80 -5.23 13.21
C LEU A 95 11.23 -6.43 13.95
N TYR A 96 11.67 -7.62 13.57
CA TYR A 96 11.31 -8.85 14.26
C TYR A 96 12.46 -9.85 14.16
N GLY A 97 12.50 -10.79 15.11
CA GLY A 97 13.64 -11.70 15.27
C GLY A 97 13.63 -12.92 14.37
N SER A 98 12.60 -13.10 13.54
CA SER A 98 12.48 -14.24 12.63
C SER A 98 12.20 -13.74 11.21
N GLY A 99 12.41 -14.58 10.22
CA GLY A 99 12.17 -14.23 8.84
C GLY A 99 13.13 -14.93 7.91
N PHE A 100 12.88 -14.79 6.62
CA PHE A 100 13.74 -15.38 5.61
C PHE A 100 14.97 -14.50 5.33
N PRO A 101 16.16 -15.09 5.13
CA PRO A 101 17.32 -14.32 4.69
C PRO A 101 17.03 -13.62 3.36
N LYS A 102 17.49 -12.37 3.22
CA LYS A 102 17.26 -11.57 2.02
C LYS A 102 18.49 -11.54 1.11
N SER A 103 19.63 -12.02 1.59
CA SER A 103 20.86 -12.05 0.79
C SER A 103 20.97 -13.34 0.01
N LEU A 104 21.56 -13.24 -1.18
CA LEU A 104 21.89 -14.39 -2.00
C LEU A 104 23.33 -14.79 -1.74
N ASN A 105 23.53 -16.10 -1.60
CA ASN A 105 24.87 -16.67 -1.46
C ASN A 105 25.38 -16.99 -2.87
N ILE A 106 26.31 -16.22 -3.32
CA ILE A 106 26.87 -16.36 -4.68
C ILE A 106 28.13 -17.22 -4.66
#